data_d94547ac231600b7331868f76380bd1b
#
_entry.id   d94547ac231600b7331868f76380bd1b
#
_cell.length_a   1.000
_cell.length_b   1.000
_cell.length_c   1.000
_cell.angle_alpha   90.00
_cell.angle_beta   90.00
_cell.angle_gamma   90.00
#
_symmetry.space_group_name_H-M   'P 1'
#
loop_
_entity.id
_entity.type
_entity.pdbx_description
1 polymer ?
#
loop_
_entity_poly.entity_id
_entity_poly.type
_entity_poly.pdbx_seq_one_letter_code
_entity_poly.pdbx_strand_id
1 'polypeptide(L)'
;VLSAGTHGSTFGGNPVCCAGAINVLERLDEAMLQGVQARSAYIRQELAGAKGVIGVSGLGLMLGIQTEKNAADIIAACREKGVLVIKAKDKLRLLPALNIPMDQLAKAVAVIKECCAG
;
A
#
# COMPACT_ATOMS: atom_id res chain seq x y z
N VAL A 1 5.22 -17.59 -18.29
CA VAL A 1 5.18 -19.00 -17.90
C VAL A 1 6.59 -19.43 -17.52
N LEU A 2 6.76 -20.12 -16.39
CA LEU A 2 8.06 -20.59 -15.91
C LEU A 2 8.52 -21.82 -16.71
N SER A 3 9.78 -21.84 -17.09
CA SER A 3 10.42 -22.97 -17.76
C SER A 3 11.64 -23.46 -16.95
N ALA A 4 12.22 -24.59 -17.32
CA ALA A 4 13.41 -25.10 -16.65
C ALA A 4 14.54 -24.07 -16.66
N GLY A 5 15.16 -23.84 -15.50
CA GLY A 5 16.26 -22.86 -15.32
C GLY A 5 15.85 -21.39 -15.21
N THR A 6 14.56 -21.03 -15.32
CA THR A 6 14.11 -19.63 -15.21
C THR A 6 13.78 -19.21 -13.78
N HIS A 7 13.64 -20.15 -12.87
CA HIS A 7 13.34 -19.89 -11.47
C HIS A 7 13.89 -21.00 -10.58
N GLY A 8 14.35 -20.64 -9.39
CA GLY A 8 14.84 -21.57 -8.39
C GLY A 8 14.95 -20.95 -7.02
N SER A 9 14.91 -21.77 -5.99
CA SER A 9 15.08 -21.36 -4.60
C SER A 9 15.74 -22.49 -3.80
N THR A 10 16.89 -22.22 -3.19
CA THR A 10 17.59 -23.19 -2.34
C THR A 10 16.76 -23.55 -1.09
N PHE A 11 16.05 -22.62 -0.51
CA PHE A 11 15.25 -22.79 0.70
C PHE A 11 13.73 -22.91 0.42
N GLY A 12 13.34 -22.94 -0.85
CA GLY A 12 11.92 -23.06 -1.23
C GLY A 12 11.33 -24.37 -0.70
N GLY A 13 10.12 -24.30 -0.19
CA GLY A 13 9.39 -25.46 0.36
C GLY A 13 9.85 -25.89 1.76
N ASN A 14 10.66 -25.10 2.47
CA ASN A 14 11.02 -25.46 3.84
C ASN A 14 9.81 -25.43 4.77
N PRO A 15 9.72 -26.35 5.76
CA PRO A 15 8.51 -26.55 6.55
C PRO A 15 8.07 -25.31 7.35
N VAL A 16 9.01 -24.51 7.86
CA VAL A 16 8.69 -23.31 8.65
C VAL A 16 8.01 -22.25 7.80
N CYS A 17 8.57 -21.97 6.63
CA CYS A 17 7.94 -21.02 5.70
C CYS A 17 6.61 -21.51 5.16
N CYS A 18 6.47 -22.83 4.89
CA CYS A 18 5.21 -23.42 4.47
C CYS A 18 4.14 -23.31 5.55
N ALA A 19 4.45 -23.59 6.80
CA ALA A 19 3.53 -23.42 7.92
C ALA A 19 3.09 -21.97 8.08
N GLY A 20 4.02 -21.01 7.97
CA GLY A 20 3.71 -19.59 7.97
C GLY A 20 2.80 -19.18 6.81
N ALA A 21 3.08 -19.68 5.60
CA ALA A 21 2.27 -19.39 4.43
C ALA A 21 0.84 -19.93 4.56
N ILE A 22 0.67 -21.17 5.06
CA ILE A 22 -0.65 -21.77 5.31
C ILE A 22 -1.44 -20.89 6.30
N ASN A 23 -0.83 -20.51 7.42
CA ASN A 23 -1.48 -19.64 8.42
C ASN A 23 -1.94 -18.30 7.84
N VAL A 24 -1.16 -17.70 6.96
CA VAL A 24 -1.55 -16.45 6.26
C VAL A 24 -2.70 -16.72 5.29
N LEU A 25 -2.62 -17.79 4.48
CA LEU A 25 -3.66 -18.12 3.49
C LEU A 25 -5.02 -18.40 4.15
N GLU A 26 -5.04 -19.09 5.28
CA GLU A 26 -6.26 -19.37 6.05
C GLU A 26 -6.93 -18.08 6.59
N ARG A 27 -6.17 -17.01 6.74
CA ARG A 27 -6.68 -15.69 7.18
C ARG A 27 -7.13 -14.78 6.04
N LEU A 28 -6.81 -15.11 4.81
CA LEU A 28 -7.23 -14.39 3.61
C LEU A 28 -8.61 -14.86 3.15
N ASP A 29 -9.58 -14.73 4.04
CA ASP A 29 -10.97 -15.08 3.79
C ASP A 29 -11.73 -13.93 3.07
N GLU A 30 -12.98 -14.19 2.72
CA GLU A 30 -13.84 -13.22 2.04
C GLU A 30 -14.02 -11.93 2.86
N ALA A 31 -14.13 -12.02 4.18
CA ALA A 31 -14.28 -10.85 5.05
C ALA A 31 -13.04 -9.96 5.02
N MET A 32 -11.84 -10.57 5.03
CA MET A 32 -10.58 -9.84 4.85
C MET A 32 -10.52 -9.14 3.49
N LEU A 33 -10.88 -9.84 2.42
CA LEU A 33 -10.86 -9.27 1.06
C LEU A 33 -11.86 -8.13 0.89
N GLN A 34 -13.05 -8.24 1.45
CA GLN A 34 -14.03 -7.14 1.50
C GLN A 34 -13.49 -5.95 2.30
N GLY A 35 -12.83 -6.21 3.42
CA GLY A 35 -12.16 -5.19 4.21
C GLY A 35 -11.05 -4.46 3.44
N VAL A 36 -10.29 -5.17 2.61
CA VAL A 36 -9.28 -4.57 1.70
C VAL A 36 -9.95 -3.67 0.67
N GLN A 37 -11.05 -4.11 0.07
CA GLN A 37 -11.81 -3.29 -0.89
C GLN A 37 -12.35 -2.01 -0.27
N ALA A 38 -12.93 -2.09 0.93
CA ALA A 38 -13.44 -0.94 1.65
C ALA A 38 -12.34 0.09 1.96
N ARG A 39 -11.17 -0.37 2.42
CA ARG A 39 -10.00 0.48 2.68
C ARG A 39 -9.45 1.11 1.41
N SER A 40 -9.39 0.35 0.33
CA SER A 40 -8.96 0.83 -0.98
C SER A 40 -9.89 1.91 -1.52
N ALA A 41 -11.20 1.69 -1.42
CA ALA A 41 -12.22 2.66 -1.81
C ALA A 41 -12.10 3.96 -1.01
N TYR A 42 -11.91 3.86 0.30
CA TYR A 42 -11.68 5.02 1.18
C TYR A 42 -10.46 5.84 0.75
N ILE A 43 -9.30 5.19 0.55
CA ILE A 43 -8.07 5.88 0.12
C ILE A 43 -8.31 6.60 -1.22
N ARG A 44 -8.95 5.93 -2.16
CA ARG A 44 -9.24 6.52 -3.48
C ARG A 44 -10.19 7.70 -3.39
N GLN A 45 -11.25 7.58 -2.60
CA GLN A 45 -12.22 8.65 -2.41
C GLN A 45 -11.59 9.90 -1.78
N GLU A 46 -10.73 9.72 -0.79
CA GLU A 46 -10.08 10.82 -0.08
C GLU A 46 -8.97 11.50 -0.89
N LEU A 47 -8.26 10.75 -1.72
CA LEU A 47 -7.12 11.27 -2.47
C LEU A 47 -7.45 11.66 -3.91
N ALA A 48 -8.49 11.09 -4.52
CA ALA A 48 -8.88 11.47 -5.88
C ALA A 48 -9.41 12.91 -5.88
N GLY A 49 -8.76 13.77 -6.67
CA GLY A 49 -9.11 15.20 -6.74
C GLY A 49 -8.65 16.04 -5.53
N ALA A 50 -7.90 15.46 -4.59
CA ALA A 50 -7.28 16.24 -3.53
C ALA A 50 -6.20 17.17 -4.11
N LYS A 51 -6.05 18.34 -3.50
CA LYS A 51 -5.05 19.34 -3.95
C LYS A 51 -3.64 18.71 -3.95
N GLY A 52 -2.91 18.88 -5.05
CA GLY A 52 -1.58 18.32 -5.24
C GLY A 52 -1.55 16.84 -5.65
N VAL A 53 -2.71 16.19 -5.81
CA VAL A 53 -2.83 14.81 -6.29
C VAL A 53 -3.35 14.81 -7.72
N ILE A 54 -2.55 14.26 -8.65
CA ILE A 54 -2.91 14.12 -10.07
C ILE A 54 -3.75 12.88 -10.30
N GLY A 55 -3.46 11.78 -9.58
CA GLY A 55 -4.21 10.54 -9.74
C GLY A 55 -3.79 9.43 -8.80
N VAL A 56 -4.67 8.44 -8.69
CA VAL A 56 -4.49 7.23 -7.87
C VAL A 56 -4.63 6.00 -8.76
N SER A 57 -3.63 5.13 -8.74
CA SER A 57 -3.59 3.89 -9.52
C SER A 57 -3.21 2.69 -8.66
N GLY A 58 -3.48 1.48 -9.14
CA GLY A 58 -3.13 0.25 -8.42
C GLY A 58 -4.32 -0.66 -8.17
N LEU A 59 -4.12 -1.72 -7.38
CA LEU A 59 -5.14 -2.71 -7.04
C LEU A 59 -5.11 -2.99 -5.54
N GLY A 60 -6.27 -3.17 -4.93
CA GLY A 60 -6.39 -3.37 -3.48
C GLY A 60 -5.68 -2.26 -2.71
N LEU A 61 -4.80 -2.62 -1.79
CA LEU A 61 -4.02 -1.68 -0.98
C LEU A 61 -2.61 -1.40 -1.54
N MET A 62 -2.24 -1.96 -2.69
CA MET A 62 -1.04 -1.56 -3.41
C MET A 62 -1.38 -0.40 -4.34
N LEU A 63 -1.27 0.83 -3.84
CA LEU A 63 -1.68 2.04 -4.54
C LEU A 63 -0.49 2.96 -4.82
N GLY A 64 -0.49 3.53 -6.03
CA GLY A 64 0.43 4.58 -6.45
C GLY A 64 -0.30 5.91 -6.56
N ILE A 65 0.19 6.92 -5.85
CA ILE A 65 -0.33 8.28 -5.86
C ILE A 65 0.60 9.14 -6.71
N GLN A 66 0.09 9.64 -7.81
CA GLN A 66 0.80 10.61 -8.64
C GLN A 66 0.52 12.01 -8.12
N THR A 67 1.57 12.79 -7.91
CA THR A 67 1.50 14.10 -7.26
C THR A 67 2.12 15.18 -8.12
N GLU A 68 1.70 16.43 -7.94
CA GLU A 68 2.27 17.60 -8.60
C GLU A 68 3.70 17.89 -8.12
N LYS A 69 3.92 17.72 -6.81
CA LYS A 69 5.23 17.88 -6.17
C LYS A 69 6.07 16.62 -6.31
N ASN A 70 7.36 16.78 -6.10
CA ASN A 70 8.29 15.65 -6.08
C ASN A 70 7.91 14.65 -4.96
N ALA A 71 7.80 13.38 -5.32
CA ALA A 71 7.43 12.33 -4.37
C ALA A 71 8.42 12.21 -3.18
N ALA A 72 9.71 12.51 -3.38
CA ALA A 72 10.70 12.43 -2.31
C ALA A 72 10.46 13.48 -1.23
N ASP A 73 10.05 14.70 -1.61
CA ASP A 73 9.78 15.78 -0.67
C ASP A 73 8.53 15.49 0.16
N ILE A 74 7.49 14.96 -0.48
CA ILE A 74 6.26 14.54 0.21
C ILE A 74 6.54 13.38 1.18
N ILE A 75 7.36 12.40 0.79
CA ILE A 75 7.78 11.30 1.66
C ILE A 75 8.50 11.81 2.90
N ALA A 76 9.41 12.78 2.73
CA ALA A 76 10.12 13.40 3.86
C ALA A 76 9.13 14.09 4.81
N ALA A 77 8.21 14.91 4.28
CA ALA A 77 7.20 15.59 5.07
C ALA A 77 6.24 14.61 5.80
N CYS A 78 5.81 13.54 5.13
CA CYS A 78 5.00 12.49 5.75
C CYS A 78 5.74 11.81 6.92
N ARG A 79 7.03 11.51 6.74
CA ARG A 79 7.86 10.88 7.77
C ARG A 79 8.00 11.78 9.01
N GLU A 80 8.18 13.08 8.86
CA GLU A 80 8.22 14.03 9.97
C GLU A 80 6.90 14.08 10.75
N LYS A 81 5.77 13.77 10.09
CA LYS A 81 4.45 13.65 10.70
C LYS A 81 4.10 12.22 11.15
N GLY A 82 5.08 11.30 11.16
CA GLY A 82 4.92 9.94 11.65
C GLY A 82 4.25 8.97 10.68
N VAL A 83 4.15 9.32 9.39
CA VAL A 83 3.58 8.45 8.35
C VAL A 83 4.66 8.00 7.39
N LEU A 84 4.87 6.67 7.32
CA LEU A 84 5.86 6.07 6.43
C LEU A 84 5.20 5.68 5.11
N VAL A 85 5.62 6.32 4.03
CA VAL A 85 5.29 5.97 2.65
C VAL A 85 6.58 5.75 1.87
N ILE A 86 6.51 4.99 0.78
CA ILE A 86 7.68 4.68 -0.03
C ILE A 86 7.55 5.24 -1.44
N LYS A 87 8.66 5.37 -2.13
CA LYS A 87 8.71 5.80 -3.52
C LYS A 87 8.60 4.61 -4.46
N ALA A 88 7.82 4.75 -5.52
CA ALA A 88 7.81 3.84 -6.67
C ALA A 88 7.88 4.65 -7.96
N LYS A 89 9.07 4.72 -8.55
CA LYS A 89 9.42 5.61 -9.66
C LYS A 89 9.17 7.07 -9.26
N ASP A 90 8.20 7.73 -9.87
CA ASP A 90 7.78 9.12 -9.64
C ASP A 90 6.58 9.26 -8.71
N LYS A 91 6.03 8.15 -8.19
CA LYS A 91 4.81 8.12 -7.37
C LYS A 91 5.12 7.82 -5.91
N LEU A 92 4.23 8.27 -5.03
CA LEU A 92 4.13 7.71 -3.68
C LEU A 92 3.50 6.33 -3.78
N ARG A 93 4.02 5.36 -3.06
CA ARG A 93 3.49 4.00 -3.00
C ARG A 93 2.97 3.72 -1.60
N LEU A 94 1.70 3.36 -1.53
CA LEU A 94 1.04 2.90 -0.32
C LEU A 94 0.97 1.38 -0.33
N LEU A 95 1.33 0.77 0.79
CA LEU A 95 1.25 -0.66 1.07
C LEU A 95 0.94 -0.90 2.55
N PRO A 96 -0.20 -0.40 3.05
CA PRO A 96 -0.58 -0.66 4.42
C PRO A 96 -0.91 -2.14 4.63
N ALA A 97 -0.88 -2.58 5.90
CA ALA A 97 -1.35 -3.91 6.27
C ALA A 97 -2.80 -4.12 5.81
N LEU A 98 -3.15 -5.34 5.35
CA LEU A 98 -4.49 -5.64 4.85
C LEU A 98 -5.59 -5.40 5.90
N ASN A 99 -5.24 -5.58 7.16
CA ASN A 99 -6.13 -5.42 8.32
C ASN A 99 -5.90 -4.10 9.08
N ILE A 100 -5.23 -3.11 8.49
CA ILE A 100 -5.00 -1.83 9.17
C ILE A 100 -6.32 -1.28 9.73
N PRO A 101 -6.37 -0.83 11.01
CA PRO A 101 -7.55 -0.19 11.57
C PRO A 101 -7.95 1.05 10.78
N MET A 102 -9.25 1.26 10.58
CA MET A 102 -9.74 2.37 9.75
C MET A 102 -9.39 3.75 10.31
N ASP A 103 -9.33 3.89 11.63
CA ASP A 103 -8.92 5.14 12.28
C ASP A 103 -7.46 5.48 12.04
N GLN A 104 -6.58 4.48 12.03
CA GLN A 104 -5.16 4.65 11.68
C GLN A 104 -4.99 4.97 10.20
N LEU A 105 -5.72 4.28 9.34
CA LEU A 105 -5.72 4.55 7.90
C LEU A 105 -6.18 5.97 7.62
N ALA A 106 -7.27 6.43 8.27
CA ALA A 106 -7.79 7.77 8.10
C ALA A 106 -6.78 8.85 8.53
N LYS A 107 -6.11 8.66 9.65
CA LYS A 107 -5.03 9.55 10.11
C LYS A 107 -3.88 9.63 9.09
N ALA A 108 -3.43 8.47 8.59
CA ALA A 108 -2.37 8.43 7.60
C ALA A 108 -2.76 9.11 6.28
N VAL A 109 -3.97 8.87 5.79
CA VAL A 109 -4.49 9.49 4.57
C VAL A 109 -4.61 11.01 4.72
N ALA A 110 -5.07 11.50 5.88
CA ALA A 110 -5.15 12.93 6.16
C ALA A 110 -3.77 13.59 6.11
N VAL A 111 -2.74 12.97 6.71
CA VAL A 111 -1.36 13.47 6.66
C VAL A 111 -0.83 13.49 5.22
N ILE A 112 -1.04 12.42 4.45
CA ILE A 112 -0.62 12.35 3.05
C ILE A 112 -1.27 13.47 2.22
N LYS A 113 -2.57 13.68 2.40
CA LYS A 113 -3.36 14.72 1.74
C LYS A 113 -2.81 16.13 2.06
N GLU A 114 -2.53 16.39 3.33
CA GLU A 114 -1.91 17.63 3.78
C GLU A 114 -0.54 17.87 3.15
N CYS A 115 0.34 16.85 3.15
CA CYS A 115 1.68 16.95 2.56
C CYS A 115 1.64 17.13 1.04
N CYS A 116 0.65 16.59 0.35
CA CYS A 116 0.45 16.83 -1.09
C CYS A 116 0.00 18.26 -1.37
N ALA A 117 -0.86 18.83 -0.52
CA ALA A 117 -1.44 20.16 -0.71
C ALA A 117 -0.48 21.30 -0.39
N GLY A 118 0.37 21.13 0.60
CA GLY A 118 1.18 22.17 1.20
C GLY A 118 2.50 22.37 0.66
#